data_f5163a0f34e2f050072d9a323a363b90
#
_entry.id   f5163a0f34e2f050072d9a323a363b90
#
_cell.length_a   1.000
_cell.length_b   1.000
_cell.length_c   1.000
_cell.angle_alpha   90.00
_cell.angle_beta   90.00
_cell.angle_gamma   90.00
#
_symmetry.space_group_name_H-M   'P 1'
#
loop_
_entity.id
_entity.type
_entity.pdbx_description
1 polymer ?
#
loop_
_entity_poly.entity_id
_entity_poly.type
_entity_poly.pdbx_seq_one_letter_code
_entity_poly.pdbx_strand_id
1 'polypeptide(L)'
;MADLLETQKRARRPGLLSGIKIPQSKWLYALAMIALLIQSGLLFLALFAPGLPYRISKAPAEDLKSPHFIQQLEALTQSPERDAGKTEVFTNGDQFYEAELTAIHNARKTINLEAYIVQRGEITTRLAAALAERARAGIRVNLLIDAIGAMSLSKYSFSEMTKVGGQIEWYNPIGFTTWPRINNRTHRELLIIDGAIGFIGGAGWADHWYKSQGKEKPPWRDTMVRVEGDGAAGLQSVFAENWLESSGEIITGYEYFPYVKPAIKTPALVVGSAPTTGTSTKARVLFQTLLNSANKSIYITTPYFLPDASARNELVRAVKERHLDVRIVVPGYHNDHMMTRSSSRRLYGDVLEAGGKIYEYEPSMIHAKILIIDGIWSVVGSTNFDSRSFGINDEVNMAVLDPQLAARLTQDFWKDVQQSREISYWQWKHRPHIERANEAFGALFERQQ
;
A
#
# COMPACT_ATOMS: atom_id res chain seq x y z
N MET A 1 -58.24 55.48 4.31
CA MET A 1 -57.24 54.77 3.48
C MET A 1 -55.86 54.96 4.12
N ALA A 2 -55.76 54.68 5.42
CA ALA A 2 -54.54 54.87 6.23
C ALA A 2 -54.54 53.93 7.44
N ASP A 3 -55.03 52.68 7.30
CA ASP A 3 -55.17 51.76 8.46
C ASP A 3 -54.98 50.28 8.11
N LEU A 4 -54.05 50.00 7.18
CA LEU A 4 -53.79 48.60 6.76
C LEU A 4 -52.29 48.29 6.59
N LEU A 5 -51.39 49.04 7.26
CA LEU A 5 -49.93 48.83 7.14
C LEU A 5 -49.23 48.53 8.49
N GLU A 6 -49.96 48.11 9.53
CA GLU A 6 -49.35 47.76 10.83
C GLU A 6 -49.75 46.38 11.31
N THR A 7 -49.35 45.29 10.64
CA THR A 7 -49.30 43.94 11.24
C THR A 7 -48.57 42.95 10.37
N GLN A 8 -47.26 43.14 10.19
CA GLN A 8 -46.33 42.05 9.87
C GLN A 8 -45.01 42.22 10.62
N LYS A 9 -45.06 42.15 11.94
CA LYS A 9 -43.87 41.79 12.73
C LYS A 9 -43.62 40.28 12.53
N ARG A 10 -42.71 39.95 11.60
CA ARG A 10 -42.17 38.61 11.47
C ARG A 10 -41.60 38.14 12.81
N ALA A 11 -42.26 37.17 13.44
CA ALA A 11 -41.72 36.45 14.55
C ALA A 11 -40.41 35.76 14.09
N ARG A 12 -39.26 36.27 14.46
CA ARG A 12 -37.98 35.59 14.35
C ARG A 12 -38.07 34.33 15.21
N ARG A 13 -38.07 33.16 14.58
CA ARG A 13 -37.89 31.90 15.30
C ARG A 13 -36.55 31.97 16.05
N PRO A 14 -36.52 31.72 17.39
CA PRO A 14 -35.26 31.67 18.09
C PRO A 14 -34.42 30.54 17.50
N GLY A 15 -33.17 30.84 17.15
CA GLY A 15 -32.23 29.83 16.61
C GLY A 15 -32.06 28.70 17.63
N LEU A 16 -31.87 27.48 17.17
CA LEU A 16 -31.74 26.26 18.00
C LEU A 16 -30.69 26.34 19.11
N LEU A 17 -29.84 27.37 19.10
CA LEU A 17 -28.77 27.60 20.09
C LEU A 17 -29.09 28.68 21.14
N SER A 18 -30.25 29.36 21.05
CA SER A 18 -30.58 30.50 21.94
C SER A 18 -31.00 30.10 23.37
N GLY A 19 -30.98 28.81 23.72
CA GLY A 19 -31.35 28.30 25.05
C GLY A 19 -30.20 27.64 25.84
N ILE A 20 -29.00 27.53 25.29
CA ILE A 20 -27.89 26.95 26.05
C ILE A 20 -27.27 28.02 26.95
N LYS A 21 -27.69 28.08 28.22
CA LYS A 21 -27.01 28.85 29.25
C LYS A 21 -25.70 28.12 29.56
N ILE A 22 -24.59 28.63 29.06
CA ILE A 22 -23.24 28.14 29.41
C ILE A 22 -23.02 28.51 30.90
N PRO A 23 -22.79 27.53 31.79
CA PRO A 23 -22.56 27.81 33.20
C PRO A 23 -21.31 28.69 33.33
N GLN A 24 -21.42 29.82 34.04
CA GLN A 24 -20.28 30.73 34.30
C GLN A 24 -19.34 30.21 35.40
N SER A 25 -19.23 28.90 35.58
CA SER A 25 -18.35 28.29 36.58
C SER A 25 -16.91 28.26 36.04
N LYS A 26 -16.03 29.05 36.63
CA LYS A 26 -14.59 29.05 36.33
C LYS A 26 -13.98 27.65 36.41
N TRP A 27 -14.52 26.78 37.25
CA TRP A 27 -14.11 25.39 37.39
C TRP A 27 -14.45 24.53 36.16
N LEU A 28 -15.60 24.75 35.52
CA LEU A 28 -15.96 24.05 34.29
C LEU A 28 -15.07 24.45 33.14
N TYR A 29 -14.71 25.74 33.04
CA TYR A 29 -13.72 26.18 32.02
C TYR A 29 -12.33 25.58 32.30
N ALA A 30 -11.90 25.55 33.57
CA ALA A 30 -10.62 24.93 33.92
C ALA A 30 -10.60 23.44 33.60
N LEU A 31 -11.66 22.70 33.90
CA LEU A 31 -11.79 21.28 33.56
C LEU A 31 -11.81 21.05 32.02
N ALA A 32 -12.54 21.89 31.29
CA ALA A 32 -12.57 21.82 29.83
C ALA A 32 -11.19 22.11 29.24
N MET A 33 -10.45 23.07 29.73
CA MET A 33 -9.08 23.37 29.30
C MET A 33 -8.12 22.23 29.63
N ILE A 34 -8.22 21.64 30.81
CA ILE A 34 -7.41 20.46 31.18
C ILE A 34 -7.72 19.29 30.25
N ALA A 35 -9.00 19.01 30.02
CA ALA A 35 -9.41 17.95 29.07
C ALA A 35 -8.87 18.20 27.67
N LEU A 36 -8.95 19.44 27.18
CA LEU A 36 -8.39 19.82 25.86
C LEU A 36 -6.87 19.64 25.80
N LEU A 37 -6.15 20.05 26.87
CA LEU A 37 -4.69 19.86 26.93
C LEU A 37 -4.31 18.38 26.96
N ILE A 38 -5.04 17.56 27.73
CA ILE A 38 -4.81 16.10 27.76
C ILE A 38 -5.09 15.50 26.36
N GLN A 39 -6.22 15.84 25.74
CA GLN A 39 -6.56 15.35 24.41
C GLN A 39 -5.53 15.78 23.35
N SER A 40 -5.10 17.04 23.41
CA SER A 40 -4.05 17.56 22.51
C SER A 40 -2.71 16.85 22.74
N GLY A 41 -2.36 16.59 24.00
CA GLY A 41 -1.16 15.83 24.37
C GLY A 41 -1.23 14.37 23.88
N LEU A 42 -2.36 13.71 24.06
CA LEU A 42 -2.59 12.34 23.57
C LEU A 42 -2.55 12.29 22.03
N LEU A 43 -3.18 13.26 21.37
CA LEU A 43 -3.11 13.38 19.90
C LEU A 43 -1.68 13.62 19.42
N PHE A 44 -0.94 14.50 20.09
CA PHE A 44 0.46 14.74 19.79
C PHE A 44 1.29 13.45 19.93
N LEU A 45 1.13 12.71 21.03
CA LEU A 45 1.79 11.43 21.23
C LEU A 45 1.39 10.41 20.15
N ALA A 46 0.12 10.32 19.81
CA ALA A 46 -0.36 9.41 18.76
C ALA A 46 0.25 9.72 17.39
N LEU A 47 0.47 11.00 17.09
CA LEU A 47 1.02 11.45 15.80
C LEU A 47 2.55 11.40 15.75
N PHE A 48 3.24 11.69 16.87
CA PHE A 48 4.68 11.97 16.87
C PHE A 48 5.51 11.08 17.79
N ALA A 49 4.90 10.25 18.67
CA ALA A 49 5.68 9.35 19.50
C ALA A 49 6.48 8.36 18.64
N PRO A 50 7.79 8.20 18.89
CA PRO A 50 8.60 7.25 18.13
C PRO A 50 8.07 5.83 18.32
N GLY A 51 8.02 5.06 17.25
CA GLY A 51 7.74 3.63 17.30
C GLY A 51 8.83 2.88 18.08
N LEU A 52 8.49 1.71 18.61
CA LEU A 52 9.48 0.83 19.22
C LEU A 52 10.53 0.41 18.18
N PRO A 53 11.83 0.45 18.53
CA PRO A 53 12.86 -0.05 17.65
C PRO A 53 12.78 -1.56 17.54
N TYR A 54 12.71 -2.07 16.32
CA TYR A 54 12.78 -3.51 16.05
C TYR A 54 14.23 -3.96 16.03
N ARG A 55 14.48 -5.09 16.63
CA ARG A 55 15.79 -5.77 16.56
C ARG A 55 15.57 -7.28 16.58
N ILE A 56 16.35 -7.98 15.81
CA ILE A 56 16.37 -9.43 15.84
C ILE A 56 17.30 -9.87 16.97
N SER A 57 16.81 -10.74 17.84
CA SER A 57 17.57 -11.24 19.00
C SER A 57 18.84 -11.99 18.58
N LYS A 58 18.72 -12.78 17.50
CA LYS A 58 19.82 -13.53 16.89
C LYS A 58 19.56 -13.60 15.38
N ALA A 59 20.54 -13.23 14.58
CA ALA A 59 20.46 -13.40 13.14
C ALA A 59 20.26 -14.89 12.82
N PRO A 60 19.33 -15.24 11.91
CA PRO A 60 19.20 -16.61 11.44
C PRO A 60 20.54 -17.06 10.86
N ALA A 61 21.11 -18.13 11.40
CA ALA A 61 22.35 -18.72 10.89
C ALA A 61 22.09 -19.72 9.75
N GLU A 62 20.85 -19.82 9.30
CA GLU A 62 20.35 -20.87 8.43
C GLU A 62 20.33 -20.43 6.97
N ASP A 63 20.40 -21.40 6.08
CA ASP A 63 20.16 -21.17 4.65
C ASP A 63 18.73 -20.64 4.46
N LEU A 64 18.60 -19.53 3.73
CA LEU A 64 17.32 -18.91 3.36
C LEU A 64 16.38 -19.85 2.58
N LYS A 65 16.89 -20.97 2.07
CA LYS A 65 16.14 -22.02 1.40
C LYS A 65 15.71 -23.14 2.33
N SER A 66 16.16 -23.13 3.60
CA SER A 66 15.85 -24.21 4.52
C SER A 66 14.36 -24.24 4.87
N PRO A 67 13.75 -25.40 5.02
CA PRO A 67 12.37 -25.51 5.50
C PRO A 67 12.18 -24.83 6.86
N HIS A 68 13.19 -24.86 7.73
CA HIS A 68 13.13 -24.21 9.03
C HIS A 68 13.03 -22.67 8.92
N PHE A 69 13.75 -22.05 7.98
CA PHE A 69 13.62 -20.61 7.72
C PHE A 69 12.21 -20.24 7.24
N ILE A 70 11.64 -21.07 6.35
CA ILE A 70 10.27 -20.87 5.85
C ILE A 70 9.27 -20.99 6.99
N GLN A 71 9.36 -22.04 7.82
CA GLN A 71 8.51 -22.21 9.01
C GLN A 71 8.66 -21.06 10.01
N GLN A 72 9.86 -20.51 10.16
CA GLN A 72 10.08 -19.35 11.00
C GLN A 72 9.36 -18.10 10.44
N LEU A 73 9.44 -17.84 9.13
CA LEU A 73 8.70 -16.77 8.49
C LEU A 73 7.19 -16.98 8.63
N GLU A 74 6.70 -18.19 8.40
CA GLU A 74 5.30 -18.58 8.59
C GLU A 74 4.80 -18.25 10.01
N ALA A 75 5.55 -18.71 11.02
CA ALA A 75 5.20 -18.48 12.42
C ALA A 75 5.21 -16.99 12.79
N LEU A 76 6.23 -16.25 12.35
CA LEU A 76 6.39 -14.83 12.67
C LEU A 76 5.36 -13.94 11.96
N THR A 77 5.01 -14.27 10.73
CA THR A 77 4.03 -13.52 9.94
C THR A 77 2.60 -14.03 10.12
N GLN A 78 2.43 -15.18 10.77
CA GLN A 78 1.14 -15.87 10.89
C GLN A 78 0.46 -16.08 9.51
N SER A 79 1.27 -16.36 8.50
CA SER A 79 0.83 -16.57 7.12
C SER A 79 1.29 -17.97 6.70
N PRO A 80 0.36 -18.89 6.39
CA PRO A 80 0.72 -20.27 6.08
C PRO A 80 1.55 -20.34 4.80
N GLU A 81 2.48 -21.29 4.77
CA GLU A 81 3.23 -21.62 3.56
C GLU A 81 2.26 -22.13 2.48
N ARG A 82 2.42 -21.62 1.26
CA ARG A 82 1.63 -21.93 0.09
C ARG A 82 2.53 -22.23 -1.10
N ASP A 83 1.97 -22.86 -2.14
CA ASP A 83 2.62 -22.94 -3.42
C ASP A 83 2.31 -21.67 -4.24
N ALA A 84 3.33 -20.93 -4.66
CA ALA A 84 3.14 -19.80 -5.58
C ALA A 84 2.48 -20.23 -6.90
N GLY A 85 2.62 -21.50 -7.26
CA GLY A 85 2.15 -22.00 -8.55
C GLY A 85 2.90 -21.37 -9.72
N LYS A 86 2.19 -21.14 -10.84
CA LYS A 86 2.75 -20.41 -11.97
C LYS A 86 2.75 -18.91 -11.68
N THR A 87 3.92 -18.28 -11.76
CA THR A 87 4.07 -16.83 -11.65
C THR A 87 4.39 -16.19 -12.99
N GLU A 88 3.83 -15.02 -13.25
CA GLU A 88 4.10 -14.23 -14.45
C GLU A 88 4.22 -12.74 -14.08
N VAL A 89 5.26 -12.07 -14.58
CA VAL A 89 5.56 -10.67 -14.26
C VAL A 89 5.18 -9.78 -15.42
N PHE A 90 4.31 -8.81 -15.17
CA PHE A 90 3.94 -7.76 -16.10
C PHE A 90 4.55 -6.44 -15.68
N THR A 91 5.22 -5.79 -16.59
CA THR A 91 5.91 -4.53 -16.36
C THR A 91 5.18 -3.41 -17.10
N ASN A 92 4.72 -2.38 -16.34
CA ASN A 92 3.93 -1.25 -16.81
C ASN A 92 2.47 -1.57 -17.21
N GLY A 93 1.66 -0.50 -17.20
CA GLY A 93 0.21 -0.58 -17.32
C GLY A 93 -0.29 -1.11 -18.66
N ASP A 94 0.45 -0.89 -19.73
CA ASP A 94 0.14 -1.45 -21.05
C ASP A 94 0.12 -2.99 -21.05
N GLN A 95 0.94 -3.62 -20.21
CA GLN A 95 0.96 -5.07 -20.09
C GLN A 95 -0.01 -5.59 -19.02
N PHE A 96 0.06 -5.05 -17.81
CA PHE A 96 -0.73 -5.64 -16.72
C PHE A 96 -2.22 -5.37 -16.85
N TYR A 97 -2.68 -4.20 -17.33
CA TYR A 97 -4.11 -3.97 -17.49
C TYR A 97 -4.73 -4.85 -18.60
N GLU A 98 -3.99 -5.12 -19.68
CA GLU A 98 -4.47 -6.04 -20.71
C GLU A 98 -4.56 -7.48 -20.18
N ALA A 99 -3.61 -7.90 -19.34
CA ALA A 99 -3.64 -9.20 -18.69
C ALA A 99 -4.80 -9.31 -17.69
N GLU A 100 -5.02 -8.29 -16.86
CA GLU A 100 -6.11 -8.23 -15.89
C GLU A 100 -7.49 -8.21 -16.58
N LEU A 101 -7.68 -7.36 -17.59
CA LEU A 101 -8.92 -7.31 -18.37
C LEU A 101 -9.19 -8.63 -19.09
N THR A 102 -8.15 -9.28 -19.63
CA THR A 102 -8.26 -10.60 -20.21
C THR A 102 -8.70 -11.64 -19.18
N ALA A 103 -8.15 -11.60 -17.97
CA ALA A 103 -8.55 -12.50 -16.90
C ALA A 103 -10.00 -12.25 -16.45
N ILE A 104 -10.41 -10.98 -16.35
CA ILE A 104 -11.80 -10.59 -16.06
C ILE A 104 -12.75 -11.15 -17.12
N HIS A 105 -12.47 -10.95 -18.40
CA HIS A 105 -13.34 -11.48 -19.50
C HIS A 105 -13.45 -13.01 -19.49
N ASN A 106 -12.41 -13.71 -19.01
CA ASN A 106 -12.38 -15.17 -18.92
C ASN A 106 -12.95 -15.74 -17.61
N ALA A 107 -13.34 -14.89 -16.66
CA ALA A 107 -13.91 -15.31 -15.39
C ALA A 107 -15.18 -16.16 -15.58
N ARG A 108 -15.30 -17.23 -14.79
CA ARG A 108 -16.41 -18.20 -14.90
C ARG A 108 -17.32 -18.24 -13.68
N LYS A 109 -16.84 -17.78 -12.51
CA LYS A 109 -17.55 -17.90 -11.24
C LYS A 109 -17.52 -16.59 -10.45
N THR A 110 -16.32 -16.08 -10.15
CA THR A 110 -16.15 -14.92 -9.26
C THR A 110 -15.07 -13.97 -9.76
N ILE A 111 -15.28 -12.69 -9.49
CA ILE A 111 -14.27 -11.63 -9.65
C ILE A 111 -14.26 -10.85 -8.35
N ASN A 112 -13.13 -10.81 -7.66
CA ASN A 112 -12.91 -10.01 -6.47
C ASN A 112 -11.78 -9.02 -6.73
N LEU A 113 -12.05 -7.74 -6.60
CA LEU A 113 -11.09 -6.67 -6.84
C LEU A 113 -11.05 -5.73 -5.63
N GLU A 114 -9.87 -5.49 -5.11
CA GLU A 114 -9.59 -4.49 -4.07
C GLU A 114 -8.55 -3.51 -4.58
N ALA A 115 -8.84 -2.20 -4.46
CA ALA A 115 -7.93 -1.17 -4.93
C ALA A 115 -7.98 0.09 -4.07
N TYR A 116 -6.80 0.70 -3.86
CA TYR A 116 -6.67 2.01 -3.24
C TYR A 116 -6.98 3.13 -4.23
N ILE A 117 -6.24 3.21 -5.32
CA ILE A 117 -6.42 4.25 -6.33
C ILE A 117 -7.32 3.76 -7.45
N VAL A 118 -8.52 4.34 -7.55
CA VAL A 118 -9.39 4.19 -8.71
C VAL A 118 -9.81 5.58 -9.18
N GLN A 119 -9.31 6.02 -10.33
CA GLN A 119 -9.56 7.36 -10.84
C GLN A 119 -10.38 7.33 -12.13
N ARG A 120 -11.13 8.41 -12.38
CA ARG A 120 -11.83 8.57 -13.66
C ARG A 120 -10.81 8.57 -14.80
N GLY A 121 -11.02 7.71 -15.80
CA GLY A 121 -10.15 7.62 -16.97
C GLY A 121 -10.60 6.54 -17.93
N GLU A 122 -9.81 6.34 -18.97
CA GLU A 122 -10.05 5.32 -19.99
C GLU A 122 -9.98 3.92 -19.41
N ILE A 123 -8.91 3.64 -18.64
CA ILE A 123 -8.71 2.29 -18.08
C ILE A 123 -9.81 1.91 -17.08
N THR A 124 -10.26 2.85 -16.25
CA THR A 124 -11.37 2.62 -15.31
C THR A 124 -12.70 2.43 -16.04
N THR A 125 -12.89 3.12 -17.17
CA THR A 125 -14.09 2.91 -18.02
C THR A 125 -14.08 1.50 -18.63
N ARG A 126 -12.93 1.03 -19.11
CA ARG A 126 -12.76 -0.34 -19.62
C ARG A 126 -13.01 -1.37 -18.52
N LEU A 127 -12.48 -1.15 -17.33
CA LEU A 127 -12.74 -1.99 -16.16
C LEU A 127 -14.23 -2.08 -15.85
N ALA A 128 -14.91 -0.92 -15.72
CA ALA A 128 -16.33 -0.88 -15.39
C ALA A 128 -17.19 -1.61 -16.43
N ALA A 129 -16.86 -1.48 -17.71
CA ALA A 129 -17.53 -2.19 -18.80
C ALA A 129 -17.32 -3.71 -18.70
N ALA A 130 -16.09 -4.17 -18.48
CA ALA A 130 -15.76 -5.59 -18.33
C ALA A 130 -16.44 -6.23 -17.12
N LEU A 131 -16.45 -5.55 -15.96
CA LEU A 131 -17.12 -6.02 -14.76
C LEU A 131 -18.64 -6.09 -14.95
N ALA A 132 -19.24 -5.07 -15.60
CA ALA A 132 -20.67 -5.07 -15.91
C ALA A 132 -21.05 -6.20 -16.89
N GLU A 133 -20.21 -6.49 -17.89
CA GLU A 133 -20.39 -7.60 -18.82
C GLU A 133 -20.41 -8.94 -18.09
N ARG A 134 -19.45 -9.18 -17.20
CA ARG A 134 -19.36 -10.41 -16.43
C ARG A 134 -20.51 -10.56 -15.44
N ALA A 135 -20.91 -9.49 -14.75
CA ALA A 135 -22.06 -9.50 -13.86
C ALA A 135 -23.36 -9.84 -14.63
N ARG A 136 -23.57 -9.32 -15.86
CA ARG A 136 -24.70 -9.72 -16.72
C ARG A 136 -24.66 -11.20 -17.12
N ALA A 137 -23.46 -11.76 -17.23
CA ALA A 137 -23.28 -13.18 -17.51
C ALA A 137 -23.50 -14.09 -16.28
N GLY A 138 -23.89 -13.51 -15.13
CA GLY A 138 -24.14 -14.25 -13.89
C GLY A 138 -22.91 -14.54 -13.05
N ILE A 139 -21.77 -13.93 -13.38
CA ILE A 139 -20.52 -14.00 -12.58
C ILE A 139 -20.70 -13.12 -11.34
N ARG A 140 -20.31 -13.60 -10.17
CA ARG A 140 -20.29 -12.80 -8.96
C ARG A 140 -19.13 -11.82 -8.99
N VAL A 141 -19.42 -10.53 -8.90
CA VAL A 141 -18.44 -9.45 -8.93
C VAL A 141 -18.50 -8.68 -7.62
N ASN A 142 -17.40 -8.69 -6.89
CA ASN A 142 -17.21 -7.97 -5.63
C ASN A 142 -16.08 -6.96 -5.81
N LEU A 143 -16.39 -5.68 -5.70
CA LEU A 143 -15.46 -4.57 -5.87
C LEU A 143 -15.33 -3.82 -4.54
N LEU A 144 -14.14 -3.79 -3.98
CA LEU A 144 -13.79 -3.05 -2.76
C LEU A 144 -12.84 -1.91 -3.10
N ILE A 145 -13.25 -0.68 -2.84
CA ILE A 145 -12.49 0.53 -3.20
C ILE A 145 -12.26 1.38 -1.95
N ASP A 146 -11.03 1.87 -1.78
CA ASP A 146 -10.75 2.84 -0.74
C ASP A 146 -11.48 4.17 -1.00
N ALA A 147 -12.19 4.67 0.01
CA ALA A 147 -13.04 5.85 -0.15
C ALA A 147 -12.23 7.15 -0.36
N ILE A 148 -10.98 7.23 0.11
CA ILE A 148 -10.10 8.40 -0.08
C ILE A 148 -9.31 8.27 -1.37
N GLY A 149 -8.70 7.11 -1.63
CA GLY A 149 -7.93 6.88 -2.85
C GLY A 149 -8.74 7.03 -4.14
N ALA A 150 -10.06 6.84 -4.04
CA ALA A 150 -10.99 6.96 -5.16
C ALA A 150 -11.92 8.20 -5.09
N MET A 151 -11.57 9.24 -4.34
CA MET A 151 -12.42 10.46 -4.19
C MET A 151 -12.75 11.17 -5.52
N SER A 152 -11.90 11.03 -6.54
CA SER A 152 -12.14 11.59 -7.87
C SER A 152 -13.15 10.80 -8.70
N LEU A 153 -13.49 9.58 -8.26
CA LEU A 153 -14.40 8.69 -8.95
C LEU A 153 -15.86 9.09 -8.68
N SER A 154 -16.69 9.07 -9.73
CA SER A 154 -18.13 9.20 -9.54
C SER A 154 -18.70 7.94 -8.91
N LYS A 155 -19.57 8.08 -7.89
CA LYS A 155 -20.32 6.96 -7.31
C LYS A 155 -21.18 6.19 -8.32
N TYR A 156 -21.40 6.73 -9.51
CA TYR A 156 -22.12 6.09 -10.59
C TYR A 156 -21.23 5.35 -11.59
N SER A 157 -19.91 5.42 -11.44
CA SER A 157 -18.97 4.84 -12.40
C SER A 157 -19.18 3.33 -12.62
N PHE A 158 -19.66 2.62 -11.60
CA PHE A 158 -19.96 1.19 -11.65
C PHE A 158 -21.46 0.87 -11.60
N SER A 159 -22.33 1.86 -11.90
CA SER A 159 -23.78 1.69 -11.82
C SER A 159 -24.33 0.58 -12.74
N GLU A 160 -23.74 0.37 -13.92
CA GLU A 160 -24.16 -0.70 -14.83
C GLU A 160 -23.82 -2.09 -14.27
N MET A 161 -22.75 -2.22 -13.53
CA MET A 161 -22.40 -3.46 -12.83
C MET A 161 -23.37 -3.72 -11.67
N THR A 162 -23.65 -2.72 -10.85
CA THR A 162 -24.53 -2.87 -9.68
C THR A 162 -25.98 -3.12 -10.07
N LYS A 163 -26.49 -2.53 -11.16
CA LYS A 163 -27.86 -2.82 -11.69
C LYS A 163 -28.08 -4.28 -12.05
N VAL A 164 -27.03 -5.02 -12.34
CA VAL A 164 -27.10 -6.43 -12.76
C VAL A 164 -26.56 -7.40 -11.71
N GLY A 165 -26.43 -6.95 -10.45
CA GLY A 165 -26.13 -7.79 -9.30
C GLY A 165 -24.66 -7.80 -8.86
N GLY A 166 -23.77 -7.05 -9.50
CA GLY A 166 -22.42 -6.82 -8.98
C GLY A 166 -22.46 -5.96 -7.71
N GLN A 167 -21.54 -6.20 -6.79
CA GLN A 167 -21.45 -5.50 -5.52
C GLN A 167 -20.26 -4.55 -5.51
N ILE A 168 -20.40 -3.41 -4.84
CA ILE A 168 -19.34 -2.45 -4.58
C ILE A 168 -19.40 -1.97 -3.14
N GLU A 169 -18.28 -2.04 -2.46
CA GLU A 169 -18.12 -1.54 -1.10
C GLU A 169 -17.01 -0.50 -1.04
N TRP A 170 -17.18 0.45 -0.12
CA TRP A 170 -16.23 1.53 0.09
C TRP A 170 -15.51 1.33 1.42
N TYR A 171 -14.21 1.10 1.34
CA TYR A 171 -13.38 0.92 2.54
C TYR A 171 -13.21 2.25 3.30
N ASN A 172 -13.55 2.25 4.59
CA ASN A 172 -13.45 3.38 5.51
C ASN A 172 -13.92 4.72 4.90
N PRO A 173 -15.20 4.85 4.47
CA PRO A 173 -15.75 6.10 3.97
C PRO A 173 -15.71 7.18 5.06
N ILE A 174 -15.57 8.45 4.65
CA ILE A 174 -15.56 9.59 5.58
C ILE A 174 -16.94 9.72 6.21
N GLY A 175 -17.02 9.48 7.51
CA GLY A 175 -18.27 9.52 8.27
C GLY A 175 -18.03 9.58 9.77
N PHE A 176 -19.08 9.88 10.53
CA PHE A 176 -18.97 10.00 11.99
C PHE A 176 -18.54 8.68 12.66
N THR A 177 -19.07 7.56 12.20
CA THR A 177 -18.77 6.21 12.74
C THR A 177 -17.40 5.70 12.32
N THR A 178 -16.89 6.13 11.18
CA THR A 178 -15.60 5.73 10.61
C THR A 178 -14.46 6.70 10.97
N TRP A 179 -14.77 7.83 11.61
CA TRP A 179 -13.80 8.86 11.99
C TRP A 179 -12.57 8.32 12.73
N PRO A 180 -12.70 7.40 13.72
CA PRO A 180 -11.54 6.86 14.42
C PRO A 180 -10.56 6.08 13.52
N ARG A 181 -11.05 5.57 12.38
CA ARG A 181 -10.28 4.78 11.41
C ARG A 181 -9.97 5.55 10.13
N ILE A 182 -10.23 6.87 10.08
CA ILE A 182 -10.05 7.68 8.86
C ILE A 182 -8.63 7.63 8.31
N ASN A 183 -7.62 7.47 9.17
CA ASN A 183 -6.22 7.38 8.78
C ASN A 183 -5.79 5.98 8.33
N ASN A 184 -6.55 4.95 8.66
CA ASN A 184 -6.35 3.60 8.15
C ASN A 184 -6.97 3.48 6.75
N ARG A 185 -6.16 3.14 5.74
CA ARG A 185 -6.58 2.99 4.35
C ARG A 185 -6.25 1.60 3.86
N THR A 186 -7.11 1.01 3.04
CA THR A 186 -6.66 -0.16 2.29
C THR A 186 -5.74 0.32 1.18
N HIS A 187 -4.51 -0.15 1.23
CA HIS A 187 -3.52 0.11 0.19
C HIS A 187 -3.27 -1.15 -0.65
N ARG A 188 -4.11 -2.17 -0.43
CA ARG A 188 -4.06 -3.44 -1.17
C ARG A 188 -4.48 -3.23 -2.61
N GLU A 189 -3.70 -3.78 -3.54
CA GLU A 189 -4.01 -3.79 -4.96
C GLU A 189 -4.09 -5.25 -5.41
N LEU A 190 -5.31 -5.77 -5.50
CA LEU A 190 -5.62 -7.19 -5.72
C LEU A 190 -6.69 -7.37 -6.77
N LEU A 191 -6.50 -8.34 -7.66
CA LEU A 191 -7.56 -8.90 -8.50
C LEU A 191 -7.52 -10.42 -8.39
N ILE A 192 -8.62 -11.04 -7.99
CA ILE A 192 -8.73 -12.49 -7.88
C ILE A 192 -9.87 -12.99 -8.76
N ILE A 193 -9.59 -13.95 -9.62
CA ILE A 193 -10.51 -14.56 -10.57
C ILE A 193 -10.73 -16.02 -10.18
N ASP A 194 -11.99 -16.39 -9.96
CA ASP A 194 -12.44 -17.75 -9.66
C ASP A 194 -11.73 -18.40 -8.46
N GLY A 195 -11.13 -17.59 -7.57
CA GLY A 195 -10.30 -18.05 -6.46
C GLY A 195 -9.02 -18.79 -6.87
N ALA A 196 -8.66 -18.81 -8.16
CA ALA A 196 -7.60 -19.62 -8.73
C ALA A 196 -6.51 -18.83 -9.46
N ILE A 197 -6.80 -17.60 -9.88
CA ILE A 197 -5.86 -16.67 -10.51
C ILE A 197 -5.87 -15.40 -9.69
N GLY A 198 -4.70 -14.92 -9.29
CA GLY A 198 -4.54 -13.67 -8.55
C GLY A 198 -3.56 -12.74 -9.22
N PHE A 199 -3.78 -11.44 -9.12
CA PHE A 199 -2.84 -10.39 -9.48
C PHE A 199 -2.53 -9.60 -8.22
N ILE A 200 -1.25 -9.27 -8.04
CA ILE A 200 -0.74 -8.50 -6.91
C ILE A 200 0.36 -7.56 -7.37
N GLY A 201 0.34 -6.33 -6.91
CA GLY A 201 1.36 -5.33 -7.25
C GLY A 201 1.15 -4.00 -6.55
N GLY A 202 1.66 -2.93 -7.17
CA GLY A 202 1.56 -1.58 -6.63
C GLY A 202 0.56 -0.67 -7.35
N ALA A 203 0.04 -1.08 -8.50
CA ALA A 203 -0.76 -0.23 -9.37
C ALA A 203 -2.26 -0.37 -9.11
N GLY A 204 -2.92 0.75 -8.87
CA GLY A 204 -4.37 0.84 -8.91
C GLY A 204 -4.93 1.04 -10.32
N TRP A 205 -6.15 1.56 -10.46
CA TRP A 205 -6.82 1.74 -11.74
C TRP A 205 -6.91 3.21 -12.11
N ALA A 206 -5.87 3.70 -12.82
CA ALA A 206 -5.80 5.09 -13.27
C ALA A 206 -4.94 5.23 -14.53
N ASP A 207 -5.31 6.19 -15.40
CA ASP A 207 -4.68 6.40 -16.69
C ASP A 207 -3.19 6.77 -16.62
N HIS A 208 -2.71 7.29 -15.50
CA HIS A 208 -1.30 7.64 -15.35
C HIS A 208 -0.35 6.42 -15.30
N TRP A 209 -0.84 5.20 -15.02
CA TRP A 209 -0.10 3.95 -15.27
C TRP A 209 -0.26 3.42 -16.69
N TYR A 210 -1.40 3.74 -17.34
CA TYR A 210 -1.77 3.13 -18.62
C TYR A 210 -1.17 3.85 -19.81
N LYS A 211 -1.20 5.19 -19.82
CA LYS A 211 -0.80 6.00 -20.96
C LYS A 211 -0.14 7.31 -20.55
N SER A 212 0.62 7.88 -21.48
CA SER A 212 1.24 9.19 -21.30
C SER A 212 0.19 10.27 -21.06
N GLN A 213 0.46 11.13 -20.07
CA GLN A 213 -0.35 12.29 -19.72
C GLN A 213 0.17 13.56 -20.41
N GLY A 214 0.43 13.47 -21.72
CA GLY A 214 1.05 14.50 -22.54
C GLY A 214 2.46 14.14 -22.97
N LYS A 215 3.11 15.00 -23.78
CA LYS A 215 4.40 14.70 -24.41
C LYS A 215 5.56 14.48 -23.42
N GLU A 216 5.49 15.07 -22.23
CA GLU A 216 6.58 15.08 -21.24
C GLU A 216 6.30 14.24 -20.00
N LYS A 217 5.17 13.50 -19.96
CA LYS A 217 4.77 12.68 -18.80
C LYS A 217 4.49 11.25 -19.25
N PRO A 218 5.54 10.42 -19.40
CA PRO A 218 5.35 9.00 -19.70
C PRO A 218 4.58 8.31 -18.57
N PRO A 219 3.99 7.13 -18.84
CA PRO A 219 3.27 6.36 -17.83
C PRO A 219 4.15 6.05 -16.63
N TRP A 220 3.52 5.91 -15.48
CA TRP A 220 4.20 5.48 -14.27
C TRP A 220 4.74 4.06 -14.44
N ARG A 221 5.94 3.85 -13.92
CA ARG A 221 6.59 2.55 -13.87
C ARG A 221 6.07 1.74 -12.70
N ASP A 222 5.42 0.61 -12.96
CA ASP A 222 4.99 -0.32 -11.91
C ASP A 222 5.16 -1.78 -12.34
N THR A 223 4.93 -2.70 -11.41
CA THR A 223 5.01 -4.14 -11.63
C THR A 223 3.81 -4.82 -11.02
N MET A 224 3.19 -5.72 -11.79
CA MET A 224 2.12 -6.61 -11.35
C MET A 224 2.58 -8.06 -11.53
N VAL A 225 2.32 -8.91 -10.56
CA VAL A 225 2.60 -10.34 -10.64
C VAL A 225 1.29 -11.10 -10.64
N ARG A 226 1.10 -11.94 -11.65
CA ARG A 226 0.02 -12.91 -11.73
C ARG A 226 0.48 -14.22 -11.12
N VAL A 227 -0.37 -14.83 -10.32
CA VAL A 227 -0.15 -16.13 -9.69
C VAL A 227 -1.34 -17.05 -9.91
N GLU A 228 -1.10 -18.34 -9.93
CA GLU A 228 -2.15 -19.35 -10.12
C GLU A 228 -2.17 -20.35 -8.96
N GLY A 229 -3.32 -20.93 -8.68
CA GLY A 229 -3.46 -22.01 -7.71
C GLY A 229 -3.48 -21.55 -6.26
N ASP A 230 -2.69 -22.17 -5.39
CA ASP A 230 -2.75 -21.97 -3.93
C ASP A 230 -2.31 -20.56 -3.49
N GLY A 231 -1.37 -19.94 -4.22
CA GLY A 231 -1.01 -18.54 -4.01
C GLY A 231 -2.20 -17.59 -4.20
N ALA A 232 -3.03 -17.83 -5.23
CA ALA A 232 -4.25 -17.06 -5.46
C ALA A 232 -5.28 -17.24 -4.33
N ALA A 233 -5.41 -18.44 -3.76
CA ALA A 233 -6.26 -18.68 -2.60
C ALA A 233 -5.77 -17.91 -1.36
N GLY A 234 -4.46 -17.69 -1.23
CA GLY A 234 -3.90 -16.81 -0.22
C GLY A 234 -4.34 -15.35 -0.39
N LEU A 235 -4.26 -14.83 -1.63
CA LEU A 235 -4.75 -13.48 -1.96
C LEU A 235 -6.26 -13.35 -1.73
N GLN A 236 -7.04 -14.39 -2.09
CA GLN A 236 -8.48 -14.46 -1.80
C GLN A 236 -8.80 -14.34 -0.32
N SER A 237 -7.99 -14.96 0.55
CA SER A 237 -8.18 -14.87 2.00
C SER A 237 -7.94 -13.45 2.51
N VAL A 238 -6.95 -12.75 1.96
CA VAL A 238 -6.66 -11.34 2.31
C VAL A 238 -7.77 -10.40 1.82
N PHE A 239 -8.31 -10.61 0.62
CA PHE A 239 -9.48 -9.89 0.14
C PHE A 239 -10.70 -10.10 1.05
N ALA A 240 -10.96 -11.36 1.44
CA ALA A 240 -12.11 -11.73 2.26
C ALA A 240 -12.13 -11.03 3.63
N GLU A 241 -10.96 -10.71 4.19
CA GLU A 241 -10.82 -9.94 5.44
C GLU A 241 -11.44 -8.55 5.31
N ASN A 242 -10.99 -7.75 4.33
CA ASN A 242 -11.48 -6.38 4.14
C ASN A 242 -12.89 -6.34 3.54
N TRP A 243 -13.27 -7.36 2.77
CA TRP A 243 -14.65 -7.52 2.31
C TRP A 243 -15.61 -7.70 3.48
N LEU A 244 -15.27 -8.59 4.42
CA LEU A 244 -16.07 -8.79 5.64
C LEU A 244 -16.16 -7.49 6.46
N GLU A 245 -15.05 -6.76 6.62
CA GLU A 245 -15.05 -5.51 7.39
C GLU A 245 -15.94 -4.44 6.77
N SER A 246 -16.02 -4.39 5.44
CA SER A 246 -16.75 -3.35 4.70
C SER A 246 -18.21 -3.71 4.45
N SER A 247 -18.50 -4.98 4.13
CA SER A 247 -19.85 -5.45 3.73
C SER A 247 -20.60 -6.17 4.84
N GLY A 248 -19.88 -6.74 5.83
CA GLY A 248 -20.44 -7.67 6.82
C GLY A 248 -20.68 -9.10 6.26
N GLU A 249 -20.29 -9.37 5.01
CA GLU A 249 -20.48 -10.67 4.36
C GLU A 249 -19.25 -11.56 4.52
N ILE A 250 -19.45 -12.78 5.00
CA ILE A 250 -18.42 -13.83 4.98
C ILE A 250 -18.54 -14.59 3.67
N ILE A 251 -17.63 -14.35 2.74
CA ILE A 251 -17.60 -15.10 1.48
C ILE A 251 -17.08 -16.52 1.71
N THR A 252 -17.84 -17.50 1.20
CA THR A 252 -17.54 -18.94 1.34
C THR A 252 -17.88 -19.65 0.04
N GLY A 253 -17.49 -20.91 -0.09
CA GLY A 253 -17.85 -21.77 -1.21
C GLY A 253 -16.69 -22.06 -2.17
N TYR A 254 -16.89 -23.10 -2.98
CA TYR A 254 -15.88 -23.56 -3.96
C TYR A 254 -15.63 -22.57 -5.08
N GLU A 255 -16.53 -21.66 -5.32
CA GLU A 255 -16.39 -20.58 -6.30
C GLU A 255 -15.35 -19.54 -5.88
N TYR A 256 -15.18 -19.31 -4.58
CA TYR A 256 -14.18 -18.40 -4.01
C TYR A 256 -12.92 -19.11 -3.53
N PHE A 257 -13.08 -20.34 -3.02
CA PHE A 257 -12.00 -21.17 -2.47
C PHE A 257 -12.00 -22.54 -3.14
N PRO A 258 -11.57 -22.64 -4.39
CA PRO A 258 -11.49 -23.94 -5.07
C PRO A 258 -10.49 -24.84 -4.35
N TYR A 259 -10.79 -26.14 -4.29
CA TYR A 259 -9.82 -27.09 -3.73
C TYR A 259 -8.59 -27.17 -4.62
N VAL A 260 -7.44 -26.81 -4.09
CA VAL A 260 -6.14 -27.00 -4.71
C VAL A 260 -5.43 -28.10 -3.94
N LYS A 261 -4.98 -29.15 -4.64
CA LYS A 261 -4.21 -30.21 -3.99
C LYS A 261 -2.87 -29.64 -3.49
N PRO A 262 -2.57 -29.75 -2.19
CA PRO A 262 -1.31 -29.25 -1.67
C PRO A 262 -0.13 -29.99 -2.31
N ALA A 263 0.72 -29.26 -3.00
CA ALA A 263 1.98 -29.78 -3.56
C ALA A 263 2.92 -28.58 -3.70
N ILE A 264 3.53 -28.16 -2.62
CA ILE A 264 4.40 -26.99 -2.58
C ILE A 264 5.65 -27.30 -3.39
N LYS A 265 5.76 -26.66 -4.54
CA LYS A 265 6.93 -26.69 -5.42
C LYS A 265 7.72 -25.39 -5.35
N THR A 266 7.00 -24.29 -5.17
CA THR A 266 7.53 -22.94 -5.10
C THR A 266 7.02 -22.29 -3.82
N PRO A 267 7.77 -22.38 -2.70
CA PRO A 267 7.33 -21.85 -1.42
C PRO A 267 7.02 -20.37 -1.47
N ALA A 268 5.87 -20.00 -0.95
CA ALA A 268 5.40 -18.63 -0.88
C ALA A 268 4.60 -18.35 0.39
N LEU A 269 4.60 -17.09 0.81
CA LEU A 269 3.80 -16.59 1.91
C LEU A 269 3.00 -15.38 1.40
N VAL A 270 1.68 -15.44 1.52
CA VAL A 270 0.83 -14.28 1.30
C VAL A 270 0.58 -13.61 2.65
N VAL A 271 1.14 -12.43 2.82
CA VAL A 271 1.13 -11.70 4.08
C VAL A 271 0.17 -10.52 3.97
N GLY A 272 -1.05 -10.71 4.44
CA GLY A 272 -1.99 -9.61 4.71
C GLY A 272 -1.57 -8.91 6.00
N SER A 273 -1.50 -7.60 5.97
CA SER A 273 -1.09 -6.78 7.10
C SER A 273 -2.11 -5.68 7.32
N ALA A 274 -2.58 -5.56 8.55
CA ALA A 274 -3.51 -4.53 9.00
C ALA A 274 -2.96 -3.86 10.26
N PRO A 275 -3.30 -2.60 10.54
CA PRO A 275 -2.85 -1.92 11.75
C PRO A 275 -3.36 -2.65 12.98
N THR A 276 -2.47 -2.81 13.97
CA THR A 276 -2.80 -3.32 15.29
C THR A 276 -2.71 -2.20 16.32
N THR A 277 -3.24 -2.41 17.51
CA THR A 277 -3.09 -1.45 18.63
C THR A 277 -1.62 -1.18 19.01
N GLY A 278 -0.69 -2.06 18.61
CA GLY A 278 0.75 -1.79 18.62
C GLY A 278 1.24 -1.56 17.19
N THR A 279 2.29 -0.85 16.97
CA THR A 279 2.83 -0.52 15.63
C THR A 279 3.50 -1.70 14.90
N SER A 280 3.33 -2.92 15.40
CA SER A 280 3.97 -4.13 14.86
C SER A 280 3.01 -4.83 13.91
N THR A 281 3.28 -4.73 12.62
CA THR A 281 2.50 -5.41 11.58
C THR A 281 3.24 -6.60 11.00
N LYS A 282 2.50 -7.52 10.38
CA LYS A 282 3.07 -8.70 9.72
C LYS A 282 4.01 -8.32 8.57
N ALA A 283 3.66 -7.28 7.80
CA ALA A 283 4.51 -6.74 6.75
C ALA A 283 5.86 -6.27 7.34
N ARG A 284 5.83 -5.51 8.43
CA ARG A 284 7.02 -5.03 9.11
C ARG A 284 7.92 -6.18 9.57
N VAL A 285 7.33 -7.22 10.14
CA VAL A 285 8.06 -8.43 10.59
C VAL A 285 8.69 -9.17 9.39
N LEU A 286 7.95 -9.35 8.29
CA LEU A 286 8.45 -9.97 7.07
C LEU A 286 9.68 -9.23 6.54
N PHE A 287 9.56 -7.92 6.31
CA PHE A 287 10.66 -7.12 5.77
C PHE A 287 11.88 -7.12 6.69
N GLN A 288 11.69 -6.90 8.00
CA GLN A 288 12.80 -6.89 8.96
C GLN A 288 13.53 -8.24 9.01
N THR A 289 12.77 -9.36 8.97
CA THR A 289 13.37 -10.70 9.01
C THR A 289 14.16 -10.98 7.74
N LEU A 290 13.62 -10.68 6.56
CA LEU A 290 14.31 -10.89 5.29
C LEU A 290 15.56 -10.01 5.16
N LEU A 291 15.49 -8.72 5.51
CA LEU A 291 16.65 -7.83 5.49
C LEU A 291 17.79 -8.33 6.39
N ASN A 292 17.43 -8.77 7.59
CA ASN A 292 18.43 -9.26 8.55
C ASN A 292 19.05 -10.61 8.12
N SER A 293 18.29 -11.42 7.38
CA SER A 293 18.72 -12.76 6.95
C SER A 293 19.49 -12.77 5.64
N ALA A 294 19.56 -11.65 4.92
CA ALA A 294 20.31 -11.54 3.66
C ALA A 294 21.80 -11.83 3.85
N ASN A 295 22.41 -12.54 2.89
CA ASN A 295 23.82 -12.93 2.94
C ASN A 295 24.66 -12.42 1.76
N LYS A 296 24.02 -11.90 0.68
CA LYS A 296 24.72 -11.45 -0.54
C LYS A 296 24.25 -10.08 -0.99
N SER A 297 22.95 -9.89 -1.16
CA SER A 297 22.41 -8.67 -1.75
C SER A 297 21.01 -8.35 -1.27
N ILE A 298 20.70 -7.05 -1.22
CA ILE A 298 19.38 -6.51 -0.93
C ILE A 298 19.08 -5.48 -2.02
N TYR A 299 18.10 -5.75 -2.89
CA TYR A 299 17.63 -4.82 -3.90
C TYR A 299 16.21 -4.40 -3.58
N ILE A 300 15.98 -3.09 -3.52
CA ILE A 300 14.69 -2.48 -3.16
C ILE A 300 14.26 -1.55 -4.28
N THR A 301 13.03 -1.69 -4.76
CA THR A 301 12.34 -0.67 -5.54
C THR A 301 11.14 -0.20 -4.73
N THR A 302 11.04 1.09 -4.47
CA THR A 302 9.93 1.65 -3.68
C THR A 302 9.63 3.09 -4.10
N PRO A 303 8.34 3.48 -4.20
CA PRO A 303 7.97 4.87 -4.48
C PRO A 303 8.32 5.81 -3.32
N TYR A 304 8.29 5.30 -2.09
CA TYR A 304 8.60 6.08 -0.89
C TYR A 304 9.64 5.35 -0.05
N PHE A 305 10.81 5.97 0.09
CA PHE A 305 11.90 5.47 0.93
C PHE A 305 11.95 6.28 2.23
N LEU A 306 11.06 5.92 3.15
CA LEU A 306 10.94 6.53 4.48
C LEU A 306 11.04 5.46 5.59
N PRO A 307 12.13 4.65 5.57
CA PRO A 307 12.31 3.60 6.54
C PRO A 307 12.39 4.16 7.96
N ASP A 308 11.75 3.49 8.90
CA ASP A 308 12.00 3.76 10.30
C ASP A 308 13.48 3.51 10.67
N ALA A 309 13.88 3.95 11.85
CA ALA A 309 15.26 3.82 12.30
C ALA A 309 15.76 2.36 12.29
N SER A 310 14.87 1.38 12.55
CA SER A 310 15.25 -0.03 12.62
C SER A 310 15.55 -0.61 11.25
N ALA A 311 14.69 -0.35 10.26
CA ALA A 311 14.92 -0.78 8.88
C ALA A 311 16.15 -0.10 8.28
N ARG A 312 16.33 1.20 8.53
CA ARG A 312 17.50 1.95 8.06
C ARG A 312 18.80 1.43 8.68
N ASN A 313 18.80 1.22 10.00
CA ASN A 313 19.96 0.65 10.68
C ASN A 313 20.32 -0.74 10.16
N GLU A 314 19.30 -1.56 9.81
CA GLU A 314 19.56 -2.88 9.25
C GLU A 314 20.20 -2.81 7.87
N LEU A 315 19.77 -1.88 7.00
CA LEU A 315 20.43 -1.63 5.71
C LEU A 315 21.88 -1.16 5.89
N VAL A 316 22.12 -0.25 6.85
CA VAL A 316 23.48 0.22 7.19
C VAL A 316 24.34 -0.94 7.68
N ARG A 317 23.83 -1.80 8.57
CA ARG A 317 24.54 -3.00 9.07
C ARG A 317 24.81 -3.98 7.95
N ALA A 318 23.84 -4.20 7.05
CA ALA A 318 24.01 -5.06 5.89
C ALA A 318 25.23 -4.65 5.06
N VAL A 319 25.44 -3.34 4.84
CA VAL A 319 26.59 -2.84 4.10
C VAL A 319 27.88 -2.86 4.95
N LYS A 320 27.87 -2.27 6.16
CA LYS A 320 29.08 -2.05 6.96
C LYS A 320 29.62 -3.31 7.62
N GLU A 321 28.72 -4.14 8.18
CA GLU A 321 29.11 -5.29 8.98
C GLU A 321 29.11 -6.60 8.18
N ARG A 322 28.17 -6.73 7.22
CA ARG A 322 28.00 -7.96 6.43
C ARG A 322 28.52 -7.84 4.99
N HIS A 323 28.93 -6.63 4.56
CA HIS A 323 29.50 -6.34 3.24
C HIS A 323 28.58 -6.71 2.07
N LEU A 324 27.25 -6.59 2.28
CA LEU A 324 26.27 -6.93 1.26
C LEU A 324 26.15 -5.83 0.20
N ASP A 325 25.77 -6.24 -1.03
CA ASP A 325 25.41 -5.31 -2.09
C ASP A 325 23.98 -4.80 -1.86
N VAL A 326 23.85 -3.59 -1.30
CA VAL A 326 22.56 -2.93 -1.03
C VAL A 326 22.31 -1.84 -2.05
N ARG A 327 21.22 -2.00 -2.83
CA ARG A 327 20.83 -1.06 -3.88
C ARG A 327 19.35 -0.73 -3.79
N ILE A 328 19.02 0.55 -3.97
CA ILE A 328 17.67 1.06 -3.80
C ILE A 328 17.34 1.96 -5.00
N VAL A 329 16.22 1.68 -5.67
CA VAL A 329 15.64 2.52 -6.72
C VAL A 329 14.41 3.24 -6.16
N VAL A 330 14.39 4.55 -6.34
CA VAL A 330 13.34 5.45 -5.86
C VAL A 330 12.95 6.44 -6.97
N PRO A 331 11.80 7.14 -6.87
CA PRO A 331 11.48 8.19 -7.81
C PRO A 331 12.49 9.34 -7.79
N GLY A 332 12.82 9.86 -8.96
CA GLY A 332 13.62 11.05 -9.14
C GLY A 332 12.79 12.32 -9.01
N TYR A 333 12.91 13.20 -10.02
CA TYR A 333 12.16 14.45 -10.05
C TYR A 333 10.65 14.22 -10.29
N HIS A 334 10.31 13.23 -11.11
CA HIS A 334 8.93 12.84 -11.36
C HIS A 334 8.40 12.01 -10.20
N ASN A 335 7.62 12.65 -9.34
CA ASN A 335 6.96 12.01 -8.19
C ASN A 335 5.57 12.63 -8.00
N ASP A 336 4.72 11.96 -7.25
CA ASP A 336 3.36 12.37 -6.94
C ASP A 336 3.28 13.32 -5.73
N HIS A 337 4.25 13.22 -4.79
CA HIS A 337 4.28 13.98 -3.55
C HIS A 337 5.67 14.58 -3.28
N MET A 338 5.84 15.87 -3.62
CA MET A 338 7.11 16.60 -3.43
C MET A 338 7.61 16.57 -1.97
N MET A 339 6.71 16.62 -1.00
CA MET A 339 7.06 16.57 0.42
C MET A 339 7.64 15.20 0.79
N THR A 340 7.01 14.11 0.34
CA THR A 340 7.48 12.74 0.57
C THR A 340 8.84 12.51 -0.05
N ARG A 341 9.07 13.02 -1.27
CA ARG A 341 10.39 12.98 -1.88
C ARG A 341 11.44 13.72 -1.05
N SER A 342 11.13 14.91 -0.55
CA SER A 342 12.06 15.69 0.29
C SER A 342 12.39 14.93 1.58
N SER A 343 11.39 14.36 2.27
CA SER A 343 11.58 13.54 3.46
C SER A 343 12.43 12.30 3.17
N SER A 344 12.18 11.62 2.06
CA SER A 344 12.91 10.44 1.60
C SER A 344 14.41 10.77 1.39
N ARG A 345 14.73 11.86 0.68
CA ARG A 345 16.11 12.27 0.42
C ARG A 345 16.90 12.56 1.70
N ARG A 346 16.25 13.03 2.75
CA ARG A 346 16.89 13.23 4.06
C ARG A 346 17.47 11.93 4.61
N LEU A 347 16.78 10.79 4.38
CA LEU A 347 17.14 9.49 4.92
C LEU A 347 18.15 8.70 4.08
N TYR A 348 18.56 9.21 2.92
CA TYR A 348 19.59 8.57 2.10
C TYR A 348 20.95 8.52 2.78
N GLY A 349 21.25 9.53 3.62
CA GLY A 349 22.59 9.80 4.14
C GLY A 349 23.26 8.61 4.80
N ASP A 350 22.58 7.95 5.72
CA ASP A 350 23.13 6.85 6.51
C ASP A 350 23.49 5.65 5.61
N VAL A 351 22.62 5.35 4.62
CA VAL A 351 22.84 4.25 3.67
C VAL A 351 23.97 4.59 2.70
N LEU A 352 24.02 5.81 2.17
CA LEU A 352 25.09 6.27 1.27
C LEU A 352 26.43 6.34 1.98
N GLU A 353 26.47 6.83 3.22
CA GLU A 353 27.70 6.88 4.04
C GLU A 353 28.22 5.47 4.37
N ALA A 354 27.32 4.51 4.49
CA ALA A 354 27.69 3.11 4.69
C ALA A 354 28.29 2.47 3.43
N GLY A 355 28.07 3.03 2.23
CA GLY A 355 28.49 2.48 0.95
C GLY A 355 27.37 1.81 0.15
N GLY A 356 26.13 1.86 0.64
CA GLY A 356 24.96 1.44 -0.13
C GLY A 356 24.68 2.39 -1.29
N LYS A 357 23.96 1.93 -2.30
CA LYS A 357 23.70 2.69 -3.53
C LYS A 357 22.24 3.07 -3.65
N ILE A 358 21.98 4.32 -4.00
CA ILE A 358 20.62 4.85 -4.22
C ILE A 358 20.57 5.47 -5.62
N TYR A 359 19.51 5.08 -6.34
CA TYR A 359 19.27 5.47 -7.73
C TYR A 359 17.93 6.21 -7.81
N GLU A 360 17.93 7.44 -8.32
CA GLU A 360 16.72 8.21 -8.60
C GLU A 360 16.27 7.94 -10.05
N TYR A 361 15.15 7.25 -10.24
CA TYR A 361 14.56 6.94 -11.54
C TYR A 361 14.07 8.22 -12.22
N GLU A 362 14.51 8.47 -13.45
CA GLU A 362 14.30 9.76 -14.10
C GLU A 362 13.12 9.81 -15.07
N PRO A 363 12.76 8.75 -15.83
CA PRO A 363 11.79 8.88 -16.92
C PRO A 363 10.38 9.27 -16.46
N SER A 364 9.90 8.71 -15.33
CA SER A 364 8.57 8.94 -14.79
C SER A 364 8.55 8.63 -13.29
N MET A 365 7.36 8.66 -12.68
CA MET A 365 7.18 8.09 -11.34
C MET A 365 7.41 6.58 -11.40
N ILE A 366 8.34 6.06 -10.58
CA ILE A 366 8.44 4.62 -10.32
C ILE A 366 7.63 4.30 -9.07
N HIS A 367 6.64 3.40 -9.19
CA HIS A 367 5.68 3.12 -8.12
C HIS A 367 5.66 1.64 -7.71
N ALA A 368 6.55 0.82 -8.25
CA ALA A 368 6.68 -0.59 -7.88
C ALA A 368 7.20 -0.77 -6.44
N LYS A 369 6.71 -1.78 -5.72
CA LYS A 369 7.11 -2.16 -4.38
C LYS A 369 7.68 -3.58 -4.42
N ILE A 370 9.00 -3.66 -4.53
CA ILE A 370 9.73 -4.91 -4.73
C ILE A 370 10.92 -4.97 -3.79
N LEU A 371 11.07 -6.09 -3.11
CA LEU A 371 12.27 -6.43 -2.36
C LEU A 371 12.82 -7.75 -2.92
N ILE A 372 14.11 -7.78 -3.26
CA ILE A 372 14.80 -8.99 -3.71
C ILE A 372 15.96 -9.26 -2.75
N ILE A 373 15.98 -10.46 -2.18
CA ILE A 373 17.01 -10.91 -1.24
C ILE A 373 17.81 -12.05 -1.87
N ASP A 374 19.11 -11.83 -1.96
CA ASP A 374 20.11 -12.82 -2.42
C ASP A 374 19.84 -13.41 -3.82
N GLY A 375 18.94 -12.78 -4.62
CA GLY A 375 18.51 -13.29 -5.91
C GLY A 375 17.67 -14.58 -5.83
N ILE A 376 17.09 -14.88 -4.66
CA ILE A 376 16.28 -16.10 -4.43
C ILE A 376 14.91 -15.81 -3.83
N TRP A 377 14.81 -14.87 -2.91
CA TRP A 377 13.54 -14.39 -2.37
C TRP A 377 13.10 -13.12 -3.07
N SER A 378 11.82 -13.06 -3.40
CA SER A 378 11.18 -11.85 -3.93
C SER A 378 9.96 -11.52 -3.09
N VAL A 379 9.81 -10.26 -2.70
CA VAL A 379 8.56 -9.74 -2.13
C VAL A 379 7.98 -8.75 -3.13
N VAL A 380 6.75 -8.98 -3.55
CA VAL A 380 5.97 -8.09 -4.41
C VAL A 380 4.64 -7.82 -3.74
N GLY A 381 4.19 -6.58 -3.75
CA GLY A 381 2.91 -6.23 -3.13
C GLY A 381 2.65 -4.74 -3.12
N SER A 382 1.89 -4.33 -2.13
CA SER A 382 1.45 -2.95 -1.99
C SER A 382 2.29 -2.12 -1.01
N THR A 383 3.10 -2.77 -0.15
CA THR A 383 3.82 -2.14 0.96
C THR A 383 4.97 -1.25 0.48
N ASN A 384 4.86 0.05 0.68
CA ASN A 384 5.97 0.97 0.55
C ASN A 384 7.01 0.75 1.66
N PHE A 385 8.24 1.16 1.40
CA PHE A 385 9.29 1.10 2.42
C PHE A 385 9.25 2.33 3.34
N ASP A 386 8.09 2.50 4.01
CA ASP A 386 7.78 3.64 4.86
C ASP A 386 7.01 3.25 6.13
N SER A 387 6.95 4.20 7.08
CA SER A 387 6.30 3.98 8.38
C SER A 387 4.78 3.83 8.27
N ARG A 388 4.15 4.43 7.25
CA ARG A 388 2.71 4.37 7.03
C ARG A 388 2.28 2.98 6.57
N SER A 389 2.96 2.43 5.57
CA SER A 389 2.71 1.06 5.09
C SER A 389 3.09 0.01 6.14
N PHE A 390 4.12 0.27 6.93
CA PHE A 390 4.50 -0.65 8.01
C PHE A 390 3.61 -0.62 9.25
N GLY A 391 2.73 0.35 9.42
CA GLY A 391 2.01 0.49 10.68
C GLY A 391 0.59 1.03 10.64
N ILE A 392 0.14 1.62 9.53
CA ILE A 392 -1.13 2.35 9.48
C ILE A 392 -2.08 1.79 8.43
N ASN A 393 -1.57 1.45 7.24
CA ASN A 393 -2.38 0.96 6.14
C ASN A 393 -2.61 -0.54 6.23
N ASP A 394 -3.69 -0.99 5.59
CA ASP A 394 -3.84 -2.39 5.22
C ASP A 394 -3.02 -2.65 3.96
N GLU A 395 -2.13 -3.60 4.07
CA GLU A 395 -1.20 -3.96 3.01
C GLU A 395 -1.30 -5.44 2.66
N VAL A 396 -0.81 -5.80 1.48
CA VAL A 396 -0.61 -7.19 1.08
C VAL A 396 0.72 -7.37 0.38
N ASN A 397 1.43 -8.43 0.74
CA ASN A 397 2.68 -8.81 0.11
C ASN A 397 2.68 -10.30 -0.18
N MET A 398 3.28 -10.68 -1.28
CA MET A 398 3.61 -12.06 -1.57
C MET A 398 5.11 -12.22 -1.56
N ALA A 399 5.63 -12.99 -0.59
CA ALA A 399 7.03 -13.37 -0.51
C ALA A 399 7.19 -14.75 -1.15
N VAL A 400 8.05 -14.87 -2.15
CA VAL A 400 8.22 -16.09 -2.95
C VAL A 400 9.68 -16.52 -2.94
N LEU A 401 9.94 -17.77 -2.60
CA LEU A 401 11.25 -18.40 -2.75
C LEU A 401 11.33 -19.03 -4.15
N ASP A 402 11.71 -18.23 -5.12
CA ASP A 402 11.88 -18.66 -6.52
C ASP A 402 13.03 -17.90 -7.19
N PRO A 403 14.16 -18.58 -7.48
CA PRO A 403 15.26 -17.94 -8.20
C PRO A 403 14.89 -17.44 -9.60
N GLN A 404 13.90 -18.04 -10.28
CA GLN A 404 13.49 -17.62 -11.62
C GLN A 404 12.70 -16.31 -11.56
N LEU A 405 11.75 -16.21 -10.65
CA LEU A 405 11.03 -14.97 -10.38
C LEU A 405 11.99 -13.87 -9.92
N ALA A 406 12.90 -14.18 -8.99
CA ALA A 406 13.90 -13.23 -8.50
C ALA A 406 14.82 -12.74 -9.64
N ALA A 407 15.27 -13.64 -10.53
CA ALA A 407 16.07 -13.28 -11.70
C ALA A 407 15.30 -12.36 -12.66
N ARG A 408 14.02 -12.65 -12.92
CA ARG A 408 13.16 -11.80 -13.77
C ARG A 408 12.98 -10.40 -13.19
N LEU A 409 12.69 -10.29 -11.90
CA LEU A 409 12.55 -9.00 -11.19
C LEU A 409 13.89 -8.27 -11.10
N THR A 410 15.00 -8.99 -10.90
CA THR A 410 16.36 -8.42 -10.93
C THR A 410 16.70 -7.83 -12.30
N GLN A 411 16.29 -8.50 -13.38
CA GLN A 411 16.47 -7.94 -14.73
C GLN A 411 15.73 -6.62 -14.90
N ASP A 412 14.50 -6.50 -14.40
CA ASP A 412 13.76 -5.24 -14.45
C ASP A 412 14.40 -4.19 -13.55
N PHE A 413 14.85 -4.56 -12.35
CA PHE A 413 15.59 -3.67 -11.45
C PHE A 413 16.80 -3.04 -12.16
N TRP A 414 17.59 -3.82 -12.89
CA TRP A 414 18.76 -3.30 -13.62
C TRP A 414 18.38 -2.42 -14.81
N LYS A 415 17.26 -2.69 -15.49
CA LYS A 415 16.73 -1.78 -16.51
C LYS A 415 16.31 -0.43 -15.92
N ASP A 416 15.68 -0.47 -14.73
CA ASP A 416 15.29 0.75 -14.00
C ASP A 416 16.55 1.51 -13.53
N VAL A 417 17.59 0.83 -13.04
CA VAL A 417 18.88 1.44 -12.68
C VAL A 417 19.56 2.13 -13.87
N GLN A 418 19.52 1.50 -15.06
CA GLN A 418 20.10 2.10 -16.28
C GLN A 418 19.42 3.42 -16.68
N GLN A 419 18.18 3.64 -16.27
CA GLN A 419 17.40 4.85 -16.51
C GLN A 419 17.39 5.80 -15.32
N SER A 420 18.19 5.50 -14.31
CA SER A 420 18.26 6.25 -13.06
C SER A 420 19.57 7.01 -12.92
N ARG A 421 19.52 8.06 -12.13
CA ARG A 421 20.72 8.78 -11.69
C ARG A 421 21.19 8.21 -10.36
N GLU A 422 22.43 7.71 -10.31
CA GLU A 422 23.05 7.32 -9.04
C GLU A 422 23.35 8.56 -8.18
N ILE A 423 22.98 8.53 -6.91
CA ILE A 423 23.23 9.59 -5.95
C ILE A 423 24.44 9.21 -5.12
N SER A 424 25.54 9.96 -5.25
CA SER A 424 26.72 9.77 -4.42
C SER A 424 26.53 10.42 -3.03
N TYR A 425 27.23 9.88 -2.02
CA TYR A 425 27.27 10.49 -0.67
C TYR A 425 27.76 11.95 -0.73
N TRP A 426 28.74 12.25 -1.58
CA TRP A 426 29.27 13.61 -1.75
C TRP A 426 28.19 14.57 -2.26
N GLN A 427 27.47 14.21 -3.33
CA GLN A 427 26.36 15.01 -3.88
C GLN A 427 25.26 15.22 -2.85
N TRP A 428 24.89 14.17 -2.12
CA TRP A 428 23.89 14.26 -1.07
C TRP A 428 24.33 15.17 0.07
N LYS A 429 25.58 15.07 0.52
CA LYS A 429 26.14 15.86 1.61
C LYS A 429 26.22 17.35 1.27
N HIS A 430 26.53 17.70 0.01
CA HIS A 430 26.68 19.06 -0.47
C HIS A 430 25.49 19.63 -1.20
N ARG A 431 24.30 19.00 -1.03
CA ARG A 431 23.05 19.50 -1.63
C ARG A 431 22.67 20.88 -1.10
N PRO A 432 21.95 21.70 -1.89
CA PRO A 432 21.59 23.06 -1.55
C PRO A 432 20.88 23.19 -0.19
N HIS A 433 21.11 24.30 0.51
CA HIS A 433 20.49 24.56 1.81
C HIS A 433 18.97 24.62 1.73
N ILE A 434 18.39 25.06 0.61
CA ILE A 434 16.95 25.08 0.40
C ILE A 434 16.36 23.67 0.38
N GLU A 435 17.04 22.69 -0.21
CA GLU A 435 16.62 21.28 -0.16
C GLU A 435 16.63 20.78 1.28
N ARG A 436 17.69 21.07 2.05
CA ARG A 436 17.77 20.69 3.47
C ARG A 436 16.66 21.31 4.31
N ALA A 437 16.25 22.56 4.03
CA ALA A 437 15.13 23.21 4.70
C ALA A 437 13.80 22.51 4.39
N ASN A 438 13.57 22.17 3.13
CA ASN A 438 12.39 21.40 2.71
C ASN A 438 12.36 19.99 3.33
N GLU A 439 13.50 19.32 3.41
CA GLU A 439 13.66 18.02 4.06
C GLU A 439 13.37 18.10 5.56
N ALA A 440 13.85 19.15 6.25
CA ALA A 440 13.57 19.36 7.68
C ALA A 440 12.10 19.62 7.93
N PHE A 441 11.42 20.37 7.05
CA PHE A 441 9.98 20.58 7.13
C PHE A 441 9.20 19.27 6.87
N GLY A 442 9.58 18.51 5.84
CA GLY A 442 8.96 17.20 5.55
C GLY A 442 9.10 16.20 6.70
N ALA A 443 10.22 16.25 7.44
CA ALA A 443 10.47 15.37 8.57
C ALA A 443 9.44 15.51 9.70
N LEU A 444 8.77 16.65 9.84
CA LEU A 444 7.70 16.84 10.83
C LEU A 444 6.50 15.92 10.56
N PHE A 445 6.32 15.48 9.31
CA PHE A 445 5.20 14.65 8.87
C PHE A 445 5.63 13.25 8.43
N GLU A 446 6.92 12.90 8.56
CA GLU A 446 7.53 11.66 8.07
C GLU A 446 6.74 10.40 8.48
N ARG A 447 6.18 10.40 9.68
CA ARG A 447 5.43 9.24 10.19
C ARG A 447 4.03 9.11 9.58
N GLN A 448 3.52 10.18 8.99
CA GLN A 448 2.18 10.22 8.39
C GLN A 448 2.22 10.11 6.84
N GLN A 449 3.41 10.09 6.27
CA GLN A 449 3.66 9.98 4.83
C GLN A 449 3.76 8.54 4.36
#